data_85cca15aa7e6c1adb04070abcb32a685
#
_entry.id   85cca15aa7e6c1adb04070abcb32a685
#
_cell.length_a   1.000
_cell.length_b   1.000
_cell.length_c   1.000
_cell.angle_alpha   90.00
_cell.angle_beta   90.00
_cell.angle_gamma   90.00
#
_symmetry.space_group_name_H-M   'P 1'
#
loop_
_entity.id
_entity.type
_entity.pdbx_description
1 polymer ?
#
loop_
_entity_poly.entity_id
_entity_poly.type
_entity_poly.pdbx_seq_one_letter_code
_entity_poly.pdbx_strand_id
1 'polypeptide(L)'
;IVDKRNLFFLLYIFAIVFCVVAQGWVKVENDITTYLPDDTETRQGLTVMDDNFVTYGTAQVMVDNITYDMALDLADQIENVDGVDSVKFKDEEDHYTGTSALFEVTFDGTEDDDISKQAMQKVRETLAGYDTYVDTQVGVDSSADLEKEMSMIIVVAAIIIVAVLTLTSRT
;
A
#
# COMPACT_ATOMS: atom_id res chain seq x y z
N ILE A 1 26.26 38.32 14.34
CA ILE A 1 25.43 37.11 14.56
C ILE A 1 24.92 37.10 16.00
N VAL A 2 25.74 37.47 17.01
CA VAL A 2 25.40 37.40 18.43
C VAL A 2 24.22 38.35 18.79
N ASP A 3 24.21 39.56 18.27
CA ASP A 3 23.16 40.56 18.56
C ASP A 3 21.77 40.25 17.99
N LYS A 4 21.70 39.37 17.01
CA LYS A 4 20.40 39.00 16.35
C LYS A 4 20.00 37.53 16.60
N ARG A 5 20.52 36.96 17.70
CA ARG A 5 20.25 35.54 18.02
C ARG A 5 18.75 35.20 18.07
N ASN A 6 17.97 36.08 18.69
CA ASN A 6 16.52 35.87 18.81
C ASN A 6 15.81 35.91 17.45
N LEU A 7 16.31 36.75 16.53
CA LEU A 7 15.73 36.81 15.15
C LEU A 7 16.02 35.52 14.41
N PHE A 8 17.24 34.96 14.54
CA PHE A 8 17.58 33.65 13.93
C PHE A 8 16.77 32.50 14.52
N PHE A 9 16.52 32.50 15.83
CA PHE A 9 15.65 31.52 16.48
C PHE A 9 14.23 31.59 15.93
N LEU A 10 13.66 32.80 15.80
CA LEU A 10 12.32 33.00 15.27
C LEU A 10 12.22 32.55 13.81
N LEU A 11 13.24 32.87 13.00
CA LEU A 11 13.31 32.43 11.59
C LEU A 11 13.40 30.90 11.49
N TYR A 12 14.16 30.26 12.40
CA TYR A 12 14.32 28.81 12.42
C TYR A 12 13.00 28.11 12.81
N ILE A 13 12.29 28.64 13.83
CA ILE A 13 10.98 28.13 14.22
C ILE A 13 9.99 28.28 13.06
N PHE A 14 9.98 29.44 12.40
CA PHE A 14 9.13 29.66 11.22
C PHE A 14 9.44 28.68 10.09
N ALA A 15 10.70 28.43 9.81
CA ALA A 15 11.13 27.47 8.80
C ALA A 15 10.67 26.03 9.15
N ILE A 16 10.78 25.62 10.41
CA ILE A 16 10.32 24.30 10.86
C ILE A 16 8.80 24.18 10.67
N VAL A 17 8.02 25.18 11.13
CA VAL A 17 6.57 25.19 10.96
C VAL A 17 6.19 25.14 9.48
N PHE A 18 6.88 25.92 8.65
CA PHE A 18 6.67 25.90 7.20
C PHE A 18 6.97 24.53 6.60
N CYS A 19 8.06 23.86 6.97
CA CYS A 19 8.38 22.52 6.50
C CYS A 19 7.31 21.48 6.88
N VAL A 20 6.81 21.55 8.12
CA VAL A 20 5.75 20.64 8.59
C VAL A 20 4.44 20.84 7.79
N VAL A 21 4.08 22.10 7.50
CA VAL A 21 2.88 22.39 6.69
C VAL A 21 3.10 22.00 5.23
N ALA A 22 4.29 22.26 4.68
CA ALA A 22 4.64 21.96 3.30
C ALA A 22 4.70 20.44 3.03
N GLN A 23 4.96 19.62 4.03
CA GLN A 23 4.92 18.15 3.91
C GLN A 23 3.56 17.64 3.41
N GLY A 24 2.45 18.26 3.86
CA GLY A 24 1.10 17.91 3.40
C GLY A 24 0.79 18.28 1.94
N TRP A 25 1.66 19.04 1.28
CA TRP A 25 1.51 19.41 -0.14
C TRP A 25 2.25 18.46 -1.08
N VAL A 26 3.16 17.68 -0.54
CA VAL A 26 3.93 16.69 -1.33
C VAL A 26 3.06 15.46 -1.52
N LYS A 27 2.74 15.14 -2.78
CA LYS A 27 2.16 13.87 -3.16
C LYS A 27 3.28 12.95 -3.61
N VAL A 28 3.29 11.74 -3.08
CA VAL A 28 4.19 10.71 -3.56
C VAL A 28 3.48 9.99 -4.69
N GLU A 29 4.09 9.99 -5.87
CA GLU A 29 3.63 9.25 -7.03
C GLU A 29 4.40 7.93 -7.08
N ASN A 30 3.70 6.81 -6.91
CA ASN A 30 4.30 5.47 -6.91
C ASN A 30 4.38 4.87 -8.31
N ASP A 31 3.60 5.41 -9.25
CA ASP A 31 3.63 4.93 -10.63
C ASP A 31 4.87 5.46 -11.34
N ILE A 32 5.84 4.59 -11.52
CA ILE A 32 7.08 4.90 -12.25
C ILE A 32 6.83 5.25 -13.71
N THR A 33 5.70 4.85 -14.28
CA THR A 33 5.34 5.14 -15.67
C THR A 33 5.02 6.61 -15.88
N THR A 34 4.60 7.33 -14.83
CA THR A 34 4.34 8.77 -14.84
C THR A 34 5.60 9.60 -15.16
N TYR A 35 6.79 9.05 -14.89
CA TYR A 35 8.06 9.71 -15.19
C TYR A 35 8.53 9.49 -16.64
N LEU A 36 7.83 8.67 -17.42
CA LEU A 36 8.13 8.48 -18.84
C LEU A 36 7.68 9.71 -19.64
N PRO A 37 8.53 10.25 -20.53
CA PRO A 37 8.13 11.33 -21.45
C PRO A 37 6.93 10.90 -22.31
N ASP A 38 6.02 11.83 -22.57
CA ASP A 38 4.75 11.55 -23.29
C ASP A 38 4.97 11.13 -24.76
N ASP A 39 6.13 11.42 -25.33
CA ASP A 39 6.52 11.08 -26.71
C ASP A 39 7.11 9.66 -26.84
N THR A 40 7.28 8.93 -25.75
CA THR A 40 7.80 7.56 -25.80
C THR A 40 6.71 6.59 -26.24
N GLU A 41 7.08 5.57 -27.04
CA GLU A 41 6.18 4.51 -27.49
C GLU A 41 5.55 3.76 -26.31
N THR A 42 6.31 3.58 -25.23
CA THR A 42 5.83 2.95 -23.99
C THR A 42 4.73 3.77 -23.33
N ARG A 43 4.91 5.10 -23.22
CA ARG A 43 3.89 5.98 -22.63
C ARG A 43 2.62 6.01 -23.46
N GLN A 44 2.77 6.11 -24.79
CA GLN A 44 1.64 6.06 -25.72
C GLN A 44 0.91 4.71 -25.66
N GLY A 45 1.64 3.61 -25.56
CA GLY A 45 1.07 2.28 -25.39
C GLY A 45 0.27 2.13 -24.11
N LEU A 46 0.79 2.63 -22.97
CA LEU A 46 0.09 2.66 -21.68
C LEU A 46 -1.18 3.51 -21.76
N THR A 47 -1.12 4.71 -22.35
CA THR A 47 -2.31 5.56 -22.54
C THR A 47 -3.38 4.86 -23.37
N VAL A 48 -3.00 4.16 -24.44
CA VAL A 48 -3.94 3.39 -25.25
C VAL A 48 -4.54 2.22 -24.46
N MET A 49 -3.76 1.57 -23.58
CA MET A 49 -4.25 0.54 -22.69
C MET A 49 -5.26 1.11 -21.68
N ASP A 50 -4.92 2.19 -21.00
CA ASP A 50 -5.78 2.83 -20.00
C ASP A 50 -7.10 3.35 -20.60
N ASP A 51 -7.05 3.85 -21.83
CA ASP A 51 -8.24 4.36 -22.54
C ASP A 51 -9.18 3.26 -23.08
N ASN A 52 -8.66 2.06 -23.35
CA ASN A 52 -9.41 1.00 -24.03
C ASN A 52 -9.62 -0.27 -23.20
N PHE A 53 -8.86 -0.45 -22.13
CA PHE A 53 -8.93 -1.62 -21.27
C PHE A 53 -9.02 -1.21 -19.81
N VAL A 54 -9.97 -1.76 -19.09
CA VAL A 54 -10.02 -1.62 -17.63
C VAL A 54 -9.12 -2.69 -17.04
N THR A 55 -8.07 -2.27 -16.34
CA THR A 55 -7.23 -3.19 -15.57
C THR A 55 -7.87 -3.35 -14.18
N TYR A 56 -8.59 -4.44 -14.00
CA TYR A 56 -9.20 -4.75 -12.71
C TYR A 56 -8.16 -5.06 -11.64
N GLY A 57 -8.45 -4.67 -10.41
CA GLY A 57 -7.66 -5.07 -9.25
C GLY A 57 -7.73 -6.58 -9.06
N THR A 58 -6.62 -7.20 -8.71
CA THR A 58 -6.54 -8.63 -8.46
C THR A 58 -5.86 -8.93 -7.13
N ALA A 59 -6.21 -10.08 -6.55
CA ALA A 59 -5.54 -10.60 -5.37
C ALA A 59 -5.32 -12.11 -5.50
N GLN A 60 -4.14 -12.58 -5.08
CA GLN A 60 -3.89 -13.98 -4.85
C GLN A 60 -3.97 -14.25 -3.34
N VAL A 61 -4.87 -15.15 -2.96
CA VAL A 61 -5.13 -15.48 -1.57
C VAL A 61 -4.85 -16.97 -1.37
N MET A 62 -3.81 -17.29 -0.63
CA MET A 62 -3.54 -18.67 -0.22
C MET A 62 -4.05 -18.88 1.19
N VAL A 63 -4.78 -19.98 1.39
CA VAL A 63 -5.30 -20.41 2.70
C VAL A 63 -4.75 -21.78 2.99
N ASP A 64 -4.11 -21.91 4.15
CA ASP A 64 -3.46 -23.15 4.58
C ASP A 64 -4.32 -23.92 5.60
N ASN A 65 -4.03 -25.21 5.75
CA ASN A 65 -4.69 -26.09 6.69
C ASN A 65 -6.22 -26.23 6.51
N ILE A 66 -6.70 -26.24 5.27
CA ILE A 66 -8.12 -26.45 4.93
C ILE A 66 -8.30 -27.69 4.04
N THR A 67 -9.49 -28.27 4.10
CA THR A 67 -9.89 -29.34 3.18
C THR A 67 -10.40 -28.75 1.86
N TYR A 68 -10.44 -29.57 0.81
CA TYR A 68 -10.96 -29.15 -0.48
C TYR A 68 -12.41 -28.66 -0.41
N ASP A 69 -13.27 -29.34 0.33
CA ASP A 69 -14.67 -28.94 0.54
C ASP A 69 -14.77 -27.57 1.21
N MET A 70 -13.91 -27.32 2.23
CA MET A 70 -13.84 -26.00 2.87
C MET A 70 -13.33 -24.94 1.90
N ALA A 71 -12.40 -25.29 1.02
CA ALA A 71 -11.90 -24.35 0.01
C ALA A 71 -13.00 -23.98 -1.00
N LEU A 72 -13.86 -24.91 -1.42
CA LEU A 72 -15.02 -24.59 -2.25
C LEU A 72 -16.00 -23.66 -1.54
N ASP A 73 -16.33 -23.96 -0.27
CA ASP A 73 -17.21 -23.09 0.53
C ASP A 73 -16.64 -21.67 0.69
N LEU A 74 -15.31 -21.56 0.85
CA LEU A 74 -14.62 -20.27 0.95
C LEU A 74 -14.61 -19.53 -0.38
N ALA A 75 -14.39 -20.22 -1.50
CA ALA A 75 -14.47 -19.63 -2.83
C ALA A 75 -15.84 -18.99 -3.06
N ASP A 76 -16.92 -19.71 -2.73
CA ASP A 76 -18.28 -19.20 -2.84
C ASP A 76 -18.52 -18.01 -1.89
N GLN A 77 -17.99 -18.03 -0.70
CA GLN A 77 -18.10 -16.91 0.24
C GLN A 77 -17.35 -15.67 -0.24
N ILE A 78 -16.16 -15.83 -0.81
CA ILE A 78 -15.38 -14.72 -1.36
C ILE A 78 -16.07 -14.16 -2.61
N GLU A 79 -16.58 -15.00 -3.49
CA GLU A 79 -17.28 -14.57 -4.71
C GLU A 79 -18.56 -13.78 -4.40
N ASN A 80 -19.23 -14.08 -3.29
CA ASN A 80 -20.41 -13.34 -2.83
C ASN A 80 -20.09 -12.01 -2.11
N VAL A 81 -18.83 -11.64 -1.98
CA VAL A 81 -18.45 -10.33 -1.42
C VAL A 81 -18.75 -9.23 -2.44
N ASP A 82 -19.50 -8.23 -2.00
CA ASP A 82 -19.82 -7.06 -2.81
C ASP A 82 -18.56 -6.32 -3.25
N GLY A 83 -18.35 -6.18 -4.57
CA GLY A 83 -17.16 -5.63 -5.21
C GLY A 83 -16.14 -6.67 -5.68
N VAL A 84 -16.46 -7.96 -5.57
CA VAL A 84 -15.72 -9.05 -6.21
C VAL A 84 -16.44 -9.43 -7.51
N ASP A 85 -15.72 -9.41 -8.63
CA ASP A 85 -16.22 -9.82 -9.95
C ASP A 85 -16.19 -11.35 -10.11
N SER A 86 -15.06 -11.96 -9.76
CA SER A 86 -14.88 -13.40 -9.90
C SER A 86 -13.80 -13.97 -9.00
N VAL A 87 -13.97 -15.25 -8.65
CA VAL A 87 -12.98 -16.04 -7.94
C VAL A 87 -12.63 -17.26 -8.77
N LYS A 88 -11.35 -17.41 -9.11
CA LYS A 88 -10.86 -18.63 -9.73
C LYS A 88 -10.34 -19.57 -8.67
N PHE A 89 -10.98 -20.69 -8.53
CA PHE A 89 -10.53 -21.83 -7.78
C PHE A 89 -10.91 -23.11 -8.56
N LYS A 90 -9.93 -23.95 -8.86
CA LYS A 90 -10.13 -25.15 -9.65
C LYS A 90 -9.50 -26.36 -8.95
N ASP A 91 -10.04 -27.54 -9.26
CA ASP A 91 -9.45 -28.81 -8.82
C ASP A 91 -8.22 -29.16 -9.67
N GLU A 92 -7.18 -28.33 -9.57
CA GLU A 92 -5.90 -28.47 -10.26
C GLU A 92 -4.79 -28.25 -9.24
N GLU A 93 -3.62 -28.84 -9.45
CA GLU A 93 -2.48 -28.74 -8.53
C GLU A 93 -2.03 -27.28 -8.30
N ASP A 94 -2.30 -26.41 -9.25
CA ASP A 94 -1.99 -24.97 -9.16
C ASP A 94 -2.88 -24.22 -8.17
N HIS A 95 -4.09 -24.75 -7.88
CA HIS A 95 -5.04 -24.11 -6.98
C HIS A 95 -5.24 -24.86 -5.65
N TYR A 96 -5.01 -26.16 -5.62
CA TYR A 96 -5.12 -26.95 -4.39
C TYR A 96 -4.06 -28.02 -4.30
N THR A 97 -3.18 -27.93 -3.32
CA THR A 97 -2.11 -28.91 -3.09
C THR A 97 -1.96 -29.19 -1.59
N GLY A 98 -2.05 -30.48 -1.27
CA GLY A 98 -1.94 -30.92 0.13
C GLY A 98 -3.13 -30.46 0.98
N THR A 99 -2.97 -29.41 1.77
CA THR A 99 -3.99 -28.76 2.59
C THR A 99 -4.08 -27.26 2.32
N SER A 100 -3.45 -26.78 1.26
CA SER A 100 -3.38 -25.35 0.90
C SER A 100 -4.20 -25.10 -0.36
N ALA A 101 -5.03 -24.06 -0.31
CA ALA A 101 -5.84 -23.60 -1.42
C ALA A 101 -5.38 -22.20 -1.87
N LEU A 102 -5.30 -21.98 -3.18
CA LEU A 102 -4.99 -20.69 -3.80
C LEU A 102 -6.20 -20.17 -4.55
N PHE A 103 -6.69 -19.01 -4.16
CA PHE A 103 -7.78 -18.29 -4.81
C PHE A 103 -7.21 -17.11 -5.59
N GLU A 104 -7.58 -16.99 -6.87
CA GLU A 104 -7.35 -15.78 -7.65
C GLU A 104 -8.64 -14.98 -7.67
N VAL A 105 -8.61 -13.84 -7.00
CA VAL A 105 -9.76 -12.93 -6.84
C VAL A 105 -9.60 -11.76 -7.79
N THR A 106 -10.63 -11.47 -8.57
CA THR A 106 -10.73 -10.27 -9.42
C THR A 106 -11.81 -9.36 -8.85
N PHE A 107 -11.55 -8.06 -8.78
CA PHE A 107 -12.48 -7.07 -8.24
C PHE A 107 -13.20 -6.30 -9.35
N ASP A 108 -14.34 -5.68 -9.02
CA ASP A 108 -15.14 -4.87 -9.96
C ASP A 108 -14.50 -3.53 -10.37
N GLY A 109 -13.48 -3.10 -9.67
CA GLY A 109 -12.76 -1.85 -9.93
C GLY A 109 -11.25 -2.06 -10.12
N THR A 110 -10.53 -0.98 -10.36
CA THR A 110 -9.07 -0.97 -10.40
C THR A 110 -8.47 -1.19 -9.02
N GLU A 111 -7.16 -1.38 -8.92
CA GLU A 111 -6.46 -1.57 -7.64
C GLU A 111 -6.59 -0.37 -6.69
N ASP A 112 -6.78 0.83 -7.23
CA ASP A 112 -6.90 2.09 -6.48
C ASP A 112 -8.33 2.47 -6.12
N ASP A 113 -9.34 1.82 -6.71
CA ASP A 113 -10.74 2.12 -6.48
C ASP A 113 -11.19 1.77 -5.05
N ASP A 114 -12.02 2.63 -4.49
CA ASP A 114 -12.59 2.40 -3.15
C ASP A 114 -13.44 1.12 -3.08
N ILE A 115 -14.07 0.71 -4.19
CA ILE A 115 -14.84 -0.53 -4.28
C ILE A 115 -13.92 -1.73 -4.07
N SER A 116 -12.81 -1.79 -4.81
CA SER A 116 -11.82 -2.87 -4.69
C SER A 116 -11.18 -2.91 -3.30
N LYS A 117 -10.84 -1.75 -2.73
CA LYS A 117 -10.29 -1.63 -1.38
C LYS A 117 -11.24 -2.14 -0.30
N GLN A 118 -12.51 -1.78 -0.39
CA GLN A 118 -13.55 -2.24 0.55
C GLN A 118 -13.82 -3.74 0.38
N ALA A 119 -13.90 -4.24 -0.87
CA ALA A 119 -14.06 -5.65 -1.16
C ALA A 119 -12.89 -6.46 -0.59
N MET A 120 -11.64 -6.03 -0.81
CA MET A 120 -10.45 -6.68 -0.28
C MET A 120 -10.45 -6.72 1.25
N GLN A 121 -10.93 -5.66 1.91
CA GLN A 121 -11.07 -5.66 3.38
C GLN A 121 -12.10 -6.70 3.83
N LYS A 122 -13.27 -6.78 3.18
CA LYS A 122 -14.29 -7.80 3.47
C LYS A 122 -13.78 -9.22 3.22
N VAL A 123 -13.00 -9.44 2.17
CA VAL A 123 -12.33 -10.72 1.91
C VAL A 123 -11.41 -11.08 3.07
N ARG A 124 -10.59 -10.15 3.55
CA ARG A 124 -9.74 -10.37 4.74
C ARG A 124 -10.54 -10.68 6.01
N GLU A 125 -11.70 -10.03 6.19
CA GLU A 125 -12.60 -10.28 7.31
C GLU A 125 -13.24 -11.66 7.21
N THR A 126 -13.66 -12.11 6.03
CA THR A 126 -14.18 -13.46 5.77
C THR A 126 -13.15 -14.54 6.08
N LEU A 127 -11.89 -14.25 5.83
CA LEU A 127 -10.76 -15.15 6.06
C LEU A 127 -10.17 -15.02 7.47
N ALA A 128 -10.70 -14.13 8.30
CA ALA A 128 -10.23 -13.94 9.67
C ALA A 128 -10.46 -15.21 10.49
N GLY A 129 -9.43 -15.92 10.83
CA GLY A 129 -9.48 -17.19 11.55
C GLY A 129 -8.85 -18.35 10.79
N TYR A 130 -8.49 -18.13 9.54
CA TYR A 130 -7.70 -19.05 8.73
C TYR A 130 -6.23 -18.59 8.67
N ASP A 131 -5.34 -19.53 8.40
CA ASP A 131 -3.93 -19.20 8.12
C ASP A 131 -3.81 -18.76 6.65
N THR A 132 -3.68 -17.44 6.46
CA THR A 132 -3.82 -16.83 5.14
C THR A 132 -2.59 -16.02 4.73
N TYR A 133 -2.22 -16.15 3.46
CA TYR A 133 -1.19 -15.34 2.80
C TYR A 133 -1.84 -14.64 1.62
N VAL A 134 -1.69 -13.33 1.57
CA VAL A 134 -2.33 -12.49 0.56
C VAL A 134 -1.28 -11.71 -0.21
N ASP A 135 -1.27 -11.87 -1.53
CA ASP A 135 -0.50 -11.07 -2.47
C ASP A 135 -1.45 -10.24 -3.33
N THR A 136 -1.39 -8.93 -3.18
CA THR A 136 -2.24 -7.98 -3.91
C THR A 136 -1.66 -6.59 -3.90
N GLN A 137 -1.95 -5.81 -4.94
CA GLN A 137 -1.71 -4.36 -4.96
C GLN A 137 -2.95 -3.57 -4.50
N VAL A 138 -4.12 -4.22 -4.42
CA VAL A 138 -5.38 -3.57 -4.01
C VAL A 138 -5.30 -3.08 -2.56
N GLY A 139 -5.40 -1.76 -2.39
CA GLY A 139 -5.37 -1.13 -1.07
C GLY A 139 -4.00 -1.12 -0.39
N VAL A 140 -2.93 -1.44 -1.12
CA VAL A 140 -1.56 -1.29 -0.62
C VAL A 140 -1.12 0.14 -0.87
N ASP A 141 -1.17 0.96 0.16
CA ASP A 141 -0.57 2.30 0.12
C ASP A 141 0.87 2.23 0.63
N SER A 142 1.76 1.80 -0.26
CA SER A 142 3.20 1.72 0.02
C SER A 142 3.79 3.08 0.45
N SER A 143 3.16 4.19 0.05
CA SER A 143 3.58 5.53 0.44
C SER A 143 3.25 5.82 1.90
N ALA A 144 2.05 5.46 2.36
CA ALA A 144 1.64 5.67 3.75
C ALA A 144 2.45 4.81 4.72
N ASP A 145 2.75 3.58 4.34
CA ASP A 145 3.59 2.69 5.15
C ASP A 145 5.03 3.20 5.24
N LEU A 146 5.61 3.62 4.11
CA LEU A 146 6.94 4.25 4.08
C LEU A 146 6.97 5.56 4.87
N GLU A 147 5.94 6.40 4.76
CA GLU A 147 5.85 7.66 5.52
C GLU A 147 5.84 7.40 7.02
N LYS A 148 5.10 6.40 7.48
CA LYS A 148 5.03 6.01 8.89
C LYS A 148 6.38 5.49 9.41
N GLU A 149 7.05 4.64 8.65
CA GLU A 149 8.38 4.12 9.01
C GLU A 149 9.43 5.24 9.01
N MET A 150 9.44 6.08 7.99
CA MET A 150 10.35 7.23 7.89
C MET A 150 10.12 8.23 9.02
N SER A 151 8.87 8.50 9.38
CA SER A 151 8.52 9.39 10.50
C SER A 151 9.10 8.86 11.82
N MET A 152 8.99 7.56 12.07
CA MET A 152 9.58 6.93 13.27
C MET A 152 11.11 7.08 13.29
N ILE A 153 11.77 6.83 12.16
CA ILE A 153 13.23 6.95 12.03
C ILE A 153 13.67 8.39 12.28
N ILE A 154 12.97 9.37 11.72
CA ILE A 154 13.28 10.81 11.90
C ILE A 154 13.16 11.20 13.37
N VAL A 155 12.12 10.77 14.07
CA VAL A 155 11.95 11.06 15.52
C VAL A 155 13.09 10.48 16.34
N VAL A 156 13.45 9.21 16.08
CA VAL A 156 14.58 8.56 16.79
C VAL A 156 15.89 9.27 16.49
N ALA A 157 16.16 9.63 15.24
CA ALA A 157 17.35 10.37 14.85
C ALA A 157 17.42 11.74 15.53
N ALA A 158 16.31 12.46 15.59
CA ALA A 158 16.22 13.76 16.27
C ALA A 158 16.55 13.63 17.77
N ILE A 159 16.03 12.61 18.45
CA ILE A 159 16.32 12.34 19.86
C ILE A 159 17.81 12.09 20.06
N ILE A 160 18.43 11.26 19.20
CA ILE A 160 19.86 10.95 19.27
C ILE A 160 20.70 12.23 19.06
N ILE A 161 20.36 13.04 18.06
CA ILE A 161 21.07 14.31 17.78
C ILE A 161 20.99 15.24 18.98
N VAL A 162 19.80 15.42 19.56
CA VAL A 162 19.62 16.27 20.75
C VAL A 162 20.42 15.75 21.93
N ALA A 163 20.42 14.44 22.17
CA ALA A 163 21.20 13.82 23.23
C ALA A 163 22.72 14.06 23.06
N VAL A 164 23.23 13.82 21.85
CA VAL A 164 24.66 14.04 21.52
C VAL A 164 25.03 15.50 21.68
N LEU A 165 24.22 16.42 21.15
CA LEU A 165 24.48 17.87 21.29
C LEU A 165 24.47 18.32 22.76
N THR A 166 23.52 17.78 23.55
CA THR A 166 23.42 18.12 24.97
C THR A 166 24.63 17.61 25.75
N LEU A 167 25.10 16.40 25.45
CA LEU A 167 26.30 15.82 26.08
C LEU A 167 27.56 16.57 25.66
N THR A 168 27.71 16.91 24.39
CA THR A 168 28.88 17.61 23.85
C THR A 168 28.92 19.08 24.26
N SER A 169 27.76 19.73 24.42
CA SER A 169 27.66 21.13 24.84
C SER A 169 27.94 21.34 26.33
N ARG A 170 28.02 20.28 27.14
CA ARG A 170 28.36 20.35 28.58
C ARG A 170 29.83 20.24 28.86
N THR A 171 30.68 20.02 27.85
CA THR A 171 32.15 20.01 27.98
C THR A 171 32.72 21.34 27.49
#